data_777b2537baa54a618b2c43df48a69a75
#
_entry.id   777b2537baa54a618b2c43df48a69a75
#
_cell.length_a   1.000
_cell.length_b   1.000
_cell.length_c   1.000
_cell.angle_alpha   90.00
_cell.angle_beta   90.00
_cell.angle_gamma   90.00
#
_symmetry.space_group_name_H-M   'P 1'
#
loop_
_entity.id
_entity.type
_entity.pdbx_description
1 polymer ?
#
loop_
_entity_poly.entity_id
_entity_poly.type
_entity_poly.pdbx_seq_one_letter_code
_entity_poly.pdbx_strand_id
1 'polypeptide(L)'
;MNSYLLFKSLHLIAVVSWMAGLLYLPRIFVYHVENKDKKEATDIFEVMERRLFYFIMRPAMIFTWVFGLVLIYLNGIDIFSQLWFQIKIVLIILLSAYNDYLGKCLVALKNSTNAKSAKFFRIINEIPTVILIIVVFLAIFKPI
;
A
#
# COMPACT_ATOMS: atom_id res chain seq x y z
N MET A 1 18.29 24.81 6.30
CA MET A 1 17.53 23.80 5.59
C MET A 1 16.16 23.65 6.23
N ASN A 2 15.12 23.50 5.43
CA ASN A 2 13.76 23.39 5.93
C ASN A 2 13.44 21.93 6.28
N SER A 3 13.30 21.66 7.58
CA SER A 3 12.99 20.29 8.05
C SER A 3 11.66 19.77 7.49
N TYR A 4 10.67 20.68 7.36
CA TYR A 4 9.37 20.30 6.80
C TYR A 4 9.50 19.76 5.39
N LEU A 5 10.26 20.43 4.53
CA LEU A 5 10.47 19.99 3.15
C LEU A 5 11.25 18.69 3.08
N LEU A 6 12.21 18.49 3.98
CA LEU A 6 12.95 17.24 4.04
C LEU A 6 12.02 16.07 4.38
N PHE A 7 11.25 16.17 5.45
CA PHE A 7 10.36 15.10 5.87
C PHE A 7 9.20 14.90 4.89
N LYS A 8 8.75 15.97 4.24
CA LYS A 8 7.74 15.84 3.19
C LYS A 8 8.27 15.04 2.00
N SER A 9 9.53 15.27 1.61
CA SER A 9 10.18 14.52 0.54
C SER A 9 10.33 13.04 0.90
N LEU A 10 10.80 12.76 2.13
CA LEU A 10 10.94 11.38 2.61
C LEU A 10 9.59 10.67 2.69
N HIS A 11 8.56 11.38 3.15
CA HIS A 11 7.20 10.85 3.21
C HIS A 11 6.70 10.50 1.81
N LEU A 12 6.91 11.38 0.85
CA LEU A 12 6.49 11.14 -0.53
C LEU A 12 7.19 9.92 -1.14
N ILE A 13 8.49 9.77 -0.91
CA ILE A 13 9.25 8.61 -1.38
C ILE A 13 8.68 7.33 -0.78
N ALA A 14 8.38 7.33 0.52
CA ALA A 14 7.80 6.16 1.18
C ALA A 14 6.41 5.84 0.62
N VAL A 15 5.57 6.86 0.39
CA VAL A 15 4.23 6.68 -0.17
C VAL A 15 4.31 6.06 -1.58
N VAL A 16 5.19 6.59 -2.44
CA VAL A 16 5.35 6.08 -3.81
C VAL A 16 5.79 4.63 -3.79
N SER A 17 6.77 4.29 -2.94
CA SER A 17 7.27 2.92 -2.82
C SER A 17 6.17 1.97 -2.34
N TRP A 18 5.40 2.39 -1.34
CA TRP A 18 4.30 1.60 -0.80
C TRP A 18 3.20 1.39 -1.84
N MET A 19 2.79 2.45 -2.53
CA MET A 19 1.75 2.37 -3.54
C MET A 19 2.17 1.49 -4.72
N ALA A 20 3.43 1.56 -5.12
CA ALA A 20 3.95 0.69 -6.18
C ALA A 20 3.78 -0.78 -5.79
N GLY A 21 4.11 -1.14 -4.54
CA GLY A 21 3.92 -2.50 -4.05
C GLY A 21 2.45 -2.90 -3.97
N LEU A 22 1.60 -2.02 -3.44
CA LEU A 22 0.16 -2.28 -3.33
C LEU A 22 -0.50 -2.50 -4.68
N LEU A 23 -0.01 -1.82 -5.72
CA LEU A 23 -0.56 -1.96 -7.07
C LEU A 23 -0.02 -3.18 -7.78
N TYR A 24 1.15 -3.66 -7.40
CA TYR A 24 1.79 -4.77 -8.11
C TYR A 24 1.52 -6.14 -7.48
N LEU A 25 1.51 -6.23 -6.15
CA LEU A 25 1.41 -7.53 -5.47
C LEU A 25 0.16 -8.32 -5.89
N PRO A 26 -1.04 -7.74 -5.98
CA PRO A 26 -2.20 -8.51 -6.45
C PRO A 26 -2.04 -9.05 -7.87
N ARG A 27 -1.29 -8.36 -8.73
CA ARG A 27 -1.00 -8.84 -10.08
C ARG A 27 -0.15 -10.10 -10.05
N ILE A 28 0.83 -10.15 -9.14
CA ILE A 28 1.63 -11.36 -8.97
C ILE A 28 0.74 -12.49 -8.47
N PHE A 29 -0.18 -12.21 -7.56
CA PHE A 29 -1.14 -13.20 -7.08
C PHE A 29 -1.99 -13.79 -8.22
N VAL A 30 -2.39 -12.94 -9.18
CA VAL A 30 -3.13 -13.40 -10.37
C VAL A 30 -2.32 -14.47 -11.11
N TYR A 31 -1.06 -14.17 -11.40
CA TYR A 31 -0.19 -15.12 -12.11
C TYR A 31 0.07 -16.38 -11.27
N HIS A 32 0.21 -16.22 -9.96
CA HIS A 32 0.40 -17.35 -9.06
C HIS A 32 -0.79 -18.32 -9.16
N VAL A 33 -2.01 -17.79 -9.06
CA VAL A 33 -3.23 -18.59 -9.14
C VAL A 33 -3.38 -19.26 -10.51
N GLU A 34 -3.11 -18.50 -11.59
CA GLU A 34 -3.24 -19.00 -12.94
C GLU A 34 -2.23 -20.10 -13.26
N ASN A 35 -1.13 -20.17 -12.55
CA ASN A 35 -0.06 -21.15 -12.77
C ASN A 35 0.11 -22.10 -11.58
N LYS A 36 -0.93 -22.30 -10.80
CA LYS A 36 -0.87 -23.11 -9.56
C LYS A 36 -0.39 -24.53 -9.79
N ASP A 37 -0.60 -25.08 -10.99
CA ASP A 37 -0.19 -26.43 -11.34
C ASP A 37 1.27 -26.52 -11.81
N LYS A 38 1.94 -25.38 -11.93
CA LYS A 38 3.33 -25.30 -12.40
C LYS A 38 4.23 -24.90 -11.23
N LYS A 39 4.81 -25.91 -10.58
CA LYS A 39 5.60 -25.70 -9.39
C LYS A 39 6.76 -24.74 -9.59
N GLU A 40 7.48 -24.84 -10.71
CA GLU A 40 8.61 -23.94 -10.98
C GLU A 40 8.15 -22.48 -11.03
N ALA A 41 7.02 -22.20 -11.66
CA ALA A 41 6.47 -20.86 -11.74
C ALA A 41 6.00 -20.37 -10.37
N THR A 42 5.29 -21.18 -9.62
CA THR A 42 4.79 -20.78 -8.30
C THR A 42 5.89 -20.56 -7.31
N ASP A 43 6.99 -21.32 -7.38
CA ASP A 43 8.15 -21.12 -6.53
C ASP A 43 8.77 -19.72 -6.78
N ILE A 44 8.86 -19.32 -8.04
CA ILE A 44 9.36 -17.99 -8.42
C ILE A 44 8.41 -16.91 -7.92
N PHE A 45 7.11 -17.08 -8.13
CA PHE A 45 6.12 -16.09 -7.69
C PHE A 45 6.13 -15.94 -6.16
N GLU A 46 6.29 -17.03 -5.42
CA GLU A 46 6.37 -16.97 -3.96
C GLU A 46 7.57 -16.12 -3.50
N VAL A 47 8.72 -16.24 -4.16
CA VAL A 47 9.88 -15.43 -3.86
C VAL A 47 9.62 -13.96 -4.15
N MET A 48 9.02 -13.66 -5.31
CA MET A 48 8.69 -12.30 -5.71
C MET A 48 7.71 -11.66 -4.72
N GLU A 49 6.65 -12.40 -4.37
CA GLU A 49 5.63 -11.93 -3.43
C GLU A 49 6.23 -11.61 -2.07
N ARG A 50 7.03 -12.53 -1.55
CA ARG A 50 7.66 -12.39 -0.25
C ARG A 50 8.60 -11.20 -0.20
N ARG A 51 9.47 -11.05 -1.20
CA ARG A 51 10.42 -9.94 -1.26
C ARG A 51 9.72 -8.61 -1.40
N LEU A 52 8.70 -8.55 -2.25
CA LEU A 52 7.95 -7.32 -2.45
C LEU A 52 7.23 -6.92 -1.16
N PHE A 53 6.56 -7.87 -0.51
CA PHE A 53 5.77 -7.57 0.68
C PHE A 53 6.65 -7.21 1.88
N TYR A 54 7.62 -8.07 2.22
CA TYR A 54 8.40 -7.90 3.44
C TYR A 54 9.55 -6.90 3.32
N PHE A 55 10.12 -6.73 2.13
CA PHE A 55 11.28 -5.86 1.95
C PHE A 55 10.94 -4.48 1.40
N ILE A 56 9.79 -4.32 0.78
CA ILE A 56 9.39 -3.03 0.18
C ILE A 56 8.10 -2.50 0.79
N MET A 57 7.03 -3.28 0.72
CA MET A 57 5.70 -2.79 1.13
C MET A 57 5.61 -2.51 2.62
N ARG A 58 6.01 -3.47 3.44
CA ARG A 58 5.90 -3.32 4.89
C ARG A 58 6.79 -2.21 5.43
N PRO A 59 8.09 -2.15 5.08
CA PRO A 59 8.92 -1.01 5.49
C PRO A 59 8.40 0.32 4.96
N ALA A 60 7.95 0.37 3.70
CA ALA A 60 7.43 1.60 3.11
C ALA A 60 6.18 2.08 3.84
N MET A 61 5.29 1.17 4.23
CA MET A 61 4.11 1.51 5.02
C MET A 61 4.50 2.12 6.36
N ILE A 62 5.45 1.49 7.06
CA ILE A 62 5.93 1.98 8.34
C ILE A 62 6.55 3.37 8.20
N PHE A 63 7.41 3.59 7.21
CA PHE A 63 8.02 4.90 6.98
C PHE A 63 6.98 5.94 6.56
N THR A 64 5.96 5.54 5.81
CA THR A 64 4.85 6.45 5.45
C THR A 64 4.17 6.97 6.72
N TRP A 65 3.87 6.08 7.66
CA TRP A 65 3.26 6.49 8.93
C TRP A 65 4.20 7.35 9.77
N VAL A 66 5.47 6.94 9.90
CA VAL A 66 6.45 7.68 10.71
C VAL A 66 6.63 9.08 10.18
N PHE A 67 6.92 9.22 8.88
CA PHE A 67 7.14 10.54 8.30
C PHE A 67 5.84 11.37 8.25
N GLY A 68 4.70 10.71 8.07
CA GLY A 68 3.41 11.39 8.13
C GLY A 68 3.14 11.97 9.51
N LEU A 69 3.44 11.22 10.57
CA LEU A 69 3.28 11.71 11.94
C LEU A 69 4.24 12.87 12.24
N VAL A 70 5.47 12.82 11.73
CA VAL A 70 6.42 13.93 11.86
C VAL A 70 5.87 15.18 11.18
N LEU A 71 5.28 15.03 9.99
CA LEU A 71 4.68 16.18 9.28
C LEU A 71 3.51 16.78 10.05
N ILE A 72 2.70 15.95 10.71
CA ILE A 72 1.60 16.44 11.55
C ILE A 72 2.17 17.26 12.71
N TYR A 73 3.20 16.76 13.35
CA TYR A 73 3.87 17.48 14.44
C TYR A 73 4.39 18.83 13.97
N LEU A 74 5.01 18.89 12.80
CA LEU A 74 5.57 20.14 12.25
C LEU A 74 4.49 21.13 11.81
N ASN A 75 3.31 20.64 11.36
CA ASN A 75 2.19 21.49 10.94
C ASN A 75 1.30 21.93 12.10
N GLY A 76 1.33 21.21 13.21
CA GLY A 76 0.49 21.47 14.36
C GLY A 76 -0.82 20.70 14.35
N ILE A 77 -1.46 20.63 15.52
CA ILE A 77 -2.67 19.83 15.75
C ILE A 77 -3.86 20.36 14.95
N ASP A 78 -3.87 21.64 14.62
CA ASP A 78 -5.00 22.27 13.94
C ASP A 78 -5.34 21.61 12.60
N ILE A 79 -4.40 20.87 12.01
CA ILE A 79 -4.65 20.16 10.76
C ILE A 79 -5.74 19.10 10.90
N PHE A 80 -5.97 18.57 12.10
CA PHE A 80 -7.02 17.59 12.35
C PHE A 80 -8.43 18.16 12.18
N SER A 81 -8.60 19.47 12.21
CA SER A 81 -9.90 20.12 11.98
C SER A 81 -10.24 20.21 10.49
N GLN A 82 -9.29 19.95 9.61
CA GLN A 82 -9.49 20.04 8.17
C GLN A 82 -10.13 18.78 7.61
N LEU A 83 -11.22 18.93 6.88
CA LEU A 83 -11.96 17.79 6.33
C LEU A 83 -11.10 16.94 5.38
N TRP A 84 -10.32 17.60 4.50
CA TRP A 84 -9.47 16.88 3.56
C TRP A 84 -8.46 15.98 4.27
N PHE A 85 -7.94 16.43 5.40
CA PHE A 85 -6.99 15.66 6.20
C PHE A 85 -7.66 14.48 6.88
N GLN A 86 -8.85 14.66 7.41
CA GLN A 86 -9.63 13.61 8.04
C GLN A 86 -9.92 12.48 7.04
N ILE A 87 -10.35 12.85 5.82
CA ILE A 87 -10.62 11.88 4.75
C ILE A 87 -9.32 11.15 4.38
N LYS A 88 -8.22 11.88 4.25
CA LYS A 88 -6.92 11.28 3.92
C LYS A 88 -6.50 10.26 4.97
N ILE A 89 -6.65 10.56 6.24
CA ILE A 89 -6.29 9.64 7.33
C ILE A 89 -7.13 8.36 7.26
N VAL A 90 -8.44 8.48 7.04
CA VAL A 90 -9.32 7.33 6.89
C VAL A 90 -8.85 6.44 5.73
N LEU A 91 -8.53 7.05 4.59
CA LEU A 91 -8.06 6.30 3.42
C LEU A 91 -6.73 5.59 3.67
N ILE A 92 -5.82 6.23 4.41
CA ILE A 92 -4.52 5.62 4.76
C ILE A 92 -4.73 4.43 5.71
N ILE A 93 -5.65 4.53 6.65
CA ILE A 93 -6.01 3.41 7.53
C ILE A 93 -6.56 2.26 6.70
N LEU A 94 -7.44 2.54 5.74
CA LEU A 94 -7.98 1.51 4.85
C LEU A 94 -6.88 0.85 4.02
N LEU A 95 -5.92 1.64 3.52
CA LEU A 95 -4.79 1.08 2.78
C LEU A 95 -3.91 0.21 3.66
N SER A 96 -3.71 0.59 4.92
CA SER A 96 -2.93 -0.20 5.87
C SER A 96 -3.61 -1.55 6.14
N ALA A 97 -4.94 -1.54 6.32
CA ALA A 97 -5.71 -2.76 6.47
C ALA A 97 -5.63 -3.63 5.22
N TYR A 98 -5.68 -3.01 4.03
CA TYR A 98 -5.53 -3.71 2.77
C TYR A 98 -4.15 -4.36 2.64
N ASN A 99 -3.10 -3.64 3.07
CA ASN A 99 -1.73 -4.18 3.08
C ASN A 99 -1.66 -5.45 3.93
N ASP A 100 -2.26 -5.42 5.12
CA ASP A 100 -2.27 -6.59 6.01
C ASP A 100 -3.09 -7.74 5.40
N TYR A 101 -4.19 -7.42 4.71
CA TYR A 101 -4.99 -8.41 4.01
C TYR A 101 -4.17 -9.11 2.90
N LEU A 102 -3.38 -8.33 2.15
CA LEU A 102 -2.52 -8.91 1.12
C LEU A 102 -1.46 -9.83 1.73
N GLY A 103 -0.97 -9.49 2.93
CA GLY A 103 -0.06 -10.36 3.66
C GLY A 103 -0.70 -11.70 4.00
N LYS A 104 -1.97 -11.71 4.38
CA LYS A 104 -2.72 -12.95 4.61
C LYS A 104 -2.90 -13.75 3.34
N CYS A 105 -3.17 -13.09 2.22
CA CYS A 105 -3.27 -13.75 0.91
C CYS A 105 -1.94 -14.38 0.52
N LEU A 106 -0.84 -13.70 0.78
CA LEU A 106 0.51 -14.20 0.50
C LEU A 106 0.76 -15.51 1.25
N VAL A 107 0.44 -15.55 2.54
CA VAL A 107 0.61 -16.75 3.36
C VAL A 107 -0.30 -17.89 2.87
N ALA A 108 -1.55 -17.57 2.52
CA ALA A 108 -2.49 -18.56 2.00
C ALA A 108 -2.00 -19.19 0.69
N LEU A 109 -1.44 -18.36 -0.21
CA LEU A 109 -0.89 -18.85 -1.46
C LEU A 109 0.35 -19.70 -1.23
N LYS A 110 1.22 -19.31 -0.32
CA LYS A 110 2.42 -20.06 0.03
C LYS A 110 2.07 -21.44 0.58
N ASN A 111 1.03 -21.53 1.42
CA ASN A 111 0.62 -22.75 2.08
C ASN A 111 -0.41 -23.55 1.25
N SER A 112 -0.71 -23.09 0.03
CA SER A 112 -1.70 -23.72 -0.85
C SER A 112 -3.11 -23.80 -0.24
N THR A 113 -3.43 -22.86 0.66
CA THR A 113 -4.75 -22.77 1.30
C THR A 113 -5.61 -21.67 0.69
N ASN A 114 -5.15 -21.04 -0.38
CA ASN A 114 -5.87 -19.97 -1.04
C ASN A 114 -7.15 -20.48 -1.71
N ALA A 115 -8.28 -19.84 -1.40
CA ALA A 115 -9.57 -20.13 -2.02
C ALA A 115 -10.01 -19.04 -3.01
N LYS A 116 -9.20 -17.99 -3.18
CA LYS A 116 -9.55 -16.85 -4.03
C LYS A 116 -9.12 -17.08 -5.47
N SER A 117 -9.94 -16.60 -6.42
CA SER A 117 -9.67 -16.75 -7.85
C SER A 117 -8.75 -15.64 -8.37
N ALA A 118 -8.19 -15.83 -9.58
CA ALA A 118 -7.44 -14.80 -10.26
C ALA A 118 -8.30 -13.55 -10.51
N LYS A 119 -9.57 -13.75 -10.85
CA LYS A 119 -10.51 -12.63 -11.04
C LYS A 119 -10.67 -11.81 -9.78
N PHE A 120 -10.74 -12.47 -8.61
CA PHE A 120 -10.83 -11.77 -7.33
C PHE A 120 -9.63 -10.83 -7.14
N PHE A 121 -8.41 -11.31 -7.40
CA PHE A 121 -7.22 -10.50 -7.25
C PHE A 121 -7.15 -9.36 -8.27
N ARG A 122 -7.67 -9.56 -9.47
CA ARG A 122 -7.76 -8.49 -10.47
C ARG A 122 -8.69 -7.38 -9.99
N ILE A 123 -9.83 -7.77 -9.42
CA ILE A 123 -10.83 -6.80 -8.93
C ILE A 123 -10.28 -6.02 -7.75
N ILE A 124 -9.68 -6.68 -6.77
CA ILE A 124 -9.18 -5.97 -5.58
C ILE A 124 -7.99 -5.06 -5.92
N ASN A 125 -7.29 -5.31 -7.02
CA ASN A 125 -6.20 -4.44 -7.45
C ASN A 125 -6.69 -3.04 -7.83
N GLU A 126 -7.98 -2.89 -8.12
CA GLU A 126 -8.56 -1.58 -8.41
C GLU A 126 -8.71 -0.71 -7.15
N ILE A 127 -8.82 -1.33 -5.98
CA ILE A 127 -9.05 -0.59 -4.72
C ILE A 127 -7.92 0.41 -4.44
N PRO A 128 -6.63 0.01 -4.41
CA PRO A 128 -5.57 0.98 -4.16
C PRO A 128 -5.44 2.02 -5.26
N THR A 129 -5.80 1.68 -6.50
CA THR A 129 -5.78 2.64 -7.61
C THR A 129 -6.77 3.78 -7.35
N VAL A 130 -8.00 3.45 -6.99
CA VAL A 130 -9.04 4.45 -6.69
C VAL A 130 -8.63 5.30 -5.49
N ILE A 131 -8.14 4.65 -4.44
CA ILE A 131 -7.70 5.37 -3.24
C ILE A 131 -6.54 6.30 -3.55
N LEU A 132 -5.57 5.85 -4.35
CA LEU A 132 -4.43 6.68 -4.76
C LEU A 132 -4.90 7.94 -5.47
N ILE A 133 -5.82 7.80 -6.42
CA ILE A 133 -6.36 8.94 -7.15
C ILE A 133 -6.97 9.96 -6.18
N ILE A 134 -7.79 9.49 -5.27
CA ILE A 134 -8.46 10.35 -4.28
C ILE A 134 -7.42 11.04 -3.39
N VAL A 135 -6.46 10.29 -2.87
CA VAL A 135 -5.43 10.82 -1.95
C VAL A 135 -4.58 11.89 -2.65
N VAL A 136 -4.21 11.67 -3.91
CA VAL A 136 -3.41 12.64 -4.67
C VAL A 136 -4.18 13.93 -4.87
N PHE A 137 -5.47 13.85 -5.25
CA PHE A 137 -6.31 15.04 -5.40
C PHE A 137 -6.47 15.78 -4.08
N LEU A 138 -6.68 15.07 -2.98
CA LEU A 138 -6.79 15.70 -1.66
C LEU A 138 -5.50 16.39 -1.24
N ALA A 139 -4.34 15.77 -1.55
CA ALA A 139 -3.06 16.33 -1.18
C ALA A 139 -2.73 17.60 -1.99
N ILE A 140 -3.08 17.62 -3.27
CA ILE A 140 -2.76 18.74 -4.16
C ILE A 140 -3.75 19.88 -3.99
N PHE A 141 -5.04 19.59 -4.03
CA PHE A 141 -6.08 20.63 -3.95
C PHE A 141 -6.37 21.08 -2.53
N LYS A 142 -6.17 20.19 -1.58
CA LYS A 142 -6.48 20.45 -0.16
C LYS A 142 -7.83 21.14 0.02
N PRO A 143 -8.91 20.56 -0.54
CA PRO A 143 -10.23 21.16 -0.35
C PRO A 143 -10.59 21.11 1.12
N ILE A 144 -11.32 22.06 1.57
CA ILE A 144 -11.66 22.16 2.99
C ILE A 144 -12.67 21.11 3.44
#